data_27c6a4b05dbb93f2f4ca85d4b838dd93
#
_entry.id   27c6a4b05dbb93f2f4ca85d4b838dd93
#
_cell.length_a   1.000
_cell.length_b   1.000
_cell.length_c   1.000
_cell.angle_alpha   90.00
_cell.angle_beta   90.00
_cell.angle_gamma   90.00
#
_symmetry.space_group_name_H-M   'P 1'
#
loop_
_entity.id
_entity.type
_entity.pdbx_description
1 polymer ?
#
loop_
_entity_poly.entity_id
_entity_poly.type
_entity_poly.pdbx_seq_one_letter_code
_entity_poly.pdbx_strand_id
1 'polypeptide(L)' 'MRTDRQPTVTVETFPPRKGYPAREVPLREGMTLEDLMEILQLPPDTEAVIVNSVYVRPDYRLKNGDQVRVIPFISGG' A
#
# COMPACT_ATOMS: atom_id res chain seq x y z
N MET A 1 -12.99 0.01 27.45
CA MET A 1 -13.35 0.53 26.67
C MET A 1 -12.99 0.05 25.51
N ARG A 2 -13.43 -0.27 24.76
CA ARG A 2 -13.13 -0.73 23.79
C ARG A 2 -12.98 0.15 22.76
N THR A 3 -12.31 -0.03 21.91
CA THR A 3 -12.18 0.88 20.98
C THR A 3 -12.57 0.28 19.75
N ASP A 4 -13.33 0.90 19.03
CA ASP A 4 -13.69 0.48 17.82
C ASP A 4 -12.73 0.99 16.84
N ARG A 5 -11.57 0.39 16.71
CA ARG A 5 -10.65 0.86 15.79
C ARG A 5 -11.04 0.42 14.46
N GLN A 6 -11.09 1.32 13.51
CA GLN A 6 -11.32 0.97 12.14
C GLN A 6 -10.10 0.26 11.59
N PRO A 7 -10.23 -0.84 10.88
CA PRO A 7 -9.07 -1.48 10.28
C PRO A 7 -8.42 -0.61 9.25
N THR A 8 -7.10 -0.66 9.21
CA THR A 8 -6.32 0.15 8.28
C THR A 8 -5.17 -0.65 7.72
N VAL A 9 -4.65 -0.19 6.59
CA VAL A 9 -3.39 -0.69 6.05
C VAL A 9 -2.45 0.49 5.98
N THR A 10 -1.15 0.22 6.08
CA THR A 10 -0.14 1.26 5.99
C THR A 10 0.47 1.24 4.61
N VAL A 11 0.63 2.40 4.00
CA VAL A 11 1.20 2.51 2.66
C VAL A 11 2.39 3.43 2.73
N GLU A 12 3.50 3.00 2.16
CA GLU A 12 4.70 3.83 2.12
C GLU A 12 5.50 3.51 0.87
N THR A 13 6.31 4.46 0.43
CA THR A 13 7.25 4.18 -0.64
C THR A 13 8.52 3.64 -0.04
N PHE A 14 9.21 2.80 -0.78
CA PHE A 14 10.47 2.23 -0.30
C PHE A 14 11.48 2.26 -1.44
N PRO A 15 12.51 3.08 -1.31
CA PRO A 15 12.83 3.91 -0.14
C PRO A 15 11.88 5.08 0.03
N PRO A 16 11.83 5.67 1.22
CA PRO A 16 10.93 6.79 1.48
C PRO A 16 11.22 7.95 0.53
N ARG A 17 10.18 8.62 0.09
CA ARG A 17 10.31 9.70 -0.88
C ARG A 17 9.58 10.93 -0.39
N LYS A 18 10.16 12.08 -0.69
CA LYS A 18 9.53 13.34 -0.40
C LYS A 18 8.28 13.45 -1.24
N GLY A 19 7.21 13.92 -0.69
CA GLY A 19 5.97 14.04 -1.42
C GLY A 19 5.08 12.80 -1.34
N TYR A 20 5.62 11.70 -0.82
CA TYR A 20 4.86 10.47 -0.68
C TYR A 20 5.10 9.89 0.70
N PRO A 21 4.62 10.57 1.75
CA PRO A 21 4.87 10.08 3.10
C PRO A 21 4.07 8.83 3.40
N ALA A 22 4.56 8.06 4.35
CA ALA A 22 3.82 6.89 4.81
C ALA A 22 2.47 7.34 5.36
N ARG A 23 1.45 6.55 5.13
CA ARG A 23 0.12 6.91 5.57
C ARG A 23 -0.71 5.68 5.84
N GLU A 24 -1.73 5.85 6.65
CA GLU A 24 -2.68 4.79 6.91
C GLU A 24 -3.91 5.02 6.06
N VAL A 25 -4.42 3.96 5.47
CA VAL A 25 -5.60 4.03 4.63
C VAL A 25 -6.68 3.15 5.25
N PRO A 26 -7.89 3.67 5.42
CA PRO A 26 -8.97 2.85 5.97
C PRO A 26 -9.24 1.66 5.07
N LEU A 27 -9.42 0.52 5.70
CA LEU A 27 -9.65 -0.72 4.96
C LEU A 27 -11.14 -0.97 4.87
N ARG A 28 -11.62 -1.22 3.66
CA ARG A 28 -13.01 -1.56 3.47
C ARG A 28 -13.13 -3.05 3.32
N GLU A 29 -14.29 -3.55 3.66
CA GLU A 29 -14.52 -4.96 3.57
C GLU A 29 -14.34 -5.44 2.14
N GLY A 30 -13.58 -6.49 1.94
CA GLY A 30 -13.36 -7.03 0.60
C GLY A 30 -12.37 -6.25 -0.26
N MET A 31 -11.71 -5.26 0.32
CA MET A 31 -10.81 -4.43 -0.46
C MET A 31 -9.61 -5.22 -0.93
N THR A 32 -9.29 -5.11 -2.22
CA THR A 32 -8.14 -5.78 -2.78
C THR A 32 -7.01 -4.80 -2.96
N LEU A 33 -5.83 -5.33 -3.27
CA LEU A 33 -4.69 -4.48 -3.58
C LEU A 33 -5.01 -3.59 -4.76
N GLU A 34 -5.68 -4.13 -5.77
CA GLU A 34 -6.03 -3.35 -6.93
C GLU A 34 -6.93 -2.18 -6.57
N ASP A 35 -7.90 -2.42 -5.67
CA ASP A 35 -8.78 -1.35 -5.22
C ASP A 35 -7.97 -0.25 -4.54
N LEU A 36 -7.01 -0.64 -3.72
CA LEU A 36 -6.19 0.32 -3.03
C LEU A 36 -5.38 1.14 -4.02
N MET A 37 -4.82 0.48 -5.03
CA MET A 37 -4.01 1.19 -6.01
C MET A 37 -4.81 2.19 -6.80
N GLU A 38 -6.10 1.93 -6.99
CA GLU A 38 -6.94 2.88 -7.69
C GLU A 38 -7.25 4.11 -6.83
N ILE A 39 -7.32 3.92 -5.52
CA ILE A 39 -7.56 5.04 -4.63
C ILE A 39 -6.33 5.90 -4.50
N LEU A 40 -5.17 5.28 -4.48
CA LEU A 40 -3.92 5.99 -4.30
C LEU A 40 -3.43 6.54 -5.62
N GLN A 41 -2.83 7.71 -5.53
CA GLN A 41 -2.16 8.23 -6.71
C GLN A 41 -0.71 7.87 -6.59
N LEU A 42 -0.35 6.78 -7.23
CA LEU A 42 1.01 6.28 -7.12
C LEU A 42 1.95 7.10 -7.98
N PRO A 43 3.22 7.16 -7.59
CA PRO A 43 4.20 7.83 -8.45
C PRO A 43 4.25 7.19 -9.82
N PRO A 44 4.44 7.97 -10.87
CA PRO A 44 4.46 7.41 -12.22
C PRO A 44 5.59 6.43 -12.47
N ASP A 45 6.63 6.46 -11.63
CA ASP A 45 7.73 5.53 -11.78
C ASP A 45 7.59 4.31 -10.87
N THR A 46 6.36 3.97 -10.48
CA THR A 46 6.15 2.79 -9.66
C THR A 46 6.35 1.54 -10.50
N GLU A 47 7.23 0.66 -10.03
CA GLU A 47 7.47 -0.59 -10.70
C GLU A 47 6.66 -1.71 -10.08
N ALA A 48 6.58 -1.73 -8.78
CA ALA A 48 5.94 -2.84 -8.10
C ALA A 48 5.33 -2.38 -6.80
N VAL A 49 4.36 -3.12 -6.32
CA VAL A 49 3.76 -2.89 -5.02
C VAL A 49 3.78 -4.22 -4.29
N ILE A 50 4.33 -4.23 -3.10
CA ILE A 50 4.41 -5.45 -2.32
C ILE A 50 3.65 -5.28 -1.02
N VAL A 51 3.21 -6.38 -0.45
CA VAL A 51 2.46 -6.38 0.79
C VAL A 51 3.19 -7.29 1.77
N ASN A 52 3.53 -6.74 2.93
CA ASN A 52 4.25 -7.49 3.97
C ASN A 52 5.51 -8.15 3.39
N SER A 53 6.20 -7.41 2.54
CA SER A 53 7.46 -7.84 1.93
C SER A 53 7.32 -9.01 0.96
N VAL A 54 6.12 -9.22 0.44
CA VAL A 54 5.88 -10.30 -0.50
C VAL A 54 5.12 -9.74 -1.70
N TYR A 55 5.48 -10.20 -2.89
CA TYR A 55 4.72 -9.85 -4.07
C TYR A 55 3.41 -10.60 -4.02
N VAL A 56 2.32 -9.90 -4.23
CA VAL A 56 1.00 -10.50 -4.23
C VAL A 56 0.28 -10.11 -5.50
N ARG A 57 -0.78 -10.84 -5.82
CA ARG A 57 -1.54 -10.55 -7.02
C ARG A 57 -2.46 -9.36 -6.79
N PRO A 58 -2.89 -8.69 -7.83
CA PRO A 58 -3.79 -7.54 -7.65
C PRO A 58 -5.09 -7.88 -6.93
N ASP A 59 -5.54 -9.13 -7.02
CA ASP A 59 -6.77 -9.54 -6.35
C ASP A 59 -6.55 -9.98 -4.91
N TYR A 60 -5.36 -9.79 -4.39
CA TYR A 60 -5.09 -10.10 -2.99
C TYR A 60 -5.98 -9.25 -2.09
N ARG A 61 -6.66 -9.87 -1.14
CA ARG A 61 -7.52 -9.15 -0.22
C ARG A 61 -6.72 -8.63 0.94
N LEU A 62 -6.76 -7.33 1.12
CA LEU A 62 -6.01 -6.68 2.18
C LEU A 62 -6.61 -6.98 3.53
N LYS A 63 -5.76 -7.02 4.55
CA LYS A 63 -6.18 -7.30 5.91
C LYS A 63 -5.71 -6.19 6.81
N ASN A 64 -6.37 -6.07 7.94
CA ASN A 64 -6.00 -5.08 8.92
C ASN A 64 -4.53 -5.25 9.31
N GLY A 65 -3.78 -4.16 9.24
CA GLY A 65 -2.38 -4.19 9.61
C GLY A 65 -1.43 -4.52 8.49
N ASP A 66 -1.94 -4.79 7.29
CA ASP A 66 -1.04 -5.07 6.17
C ASP A 66 -0.18 -3.85 5.89
N GLN A 67 1.06 -4.11 5.52
CA GLN A 67 2.01 -3.06 5.22
C GLN A 67 2.28 -3.10 3.72
N VAL A 68 1.88 -2.06 3.04
CA VAL A 68 1.99 -1.97 1.58
C VAL A 68 3.15 -1.07 1.24
N ARG A 69 4.07 -1.55 0.41
CA ARG A 69 5.21 -0.75 -0.01
C ARG A 69 5.21 -0.58 -1.50
N VAL A 70 5.41 0.65 -1.91
CA VAL A 70 5.45 1.02 -3.32
C VAL A 70 6.90 1.14 -3.72
N ILE A 71 7.32 0.31 -4.67
CA ILE A 71 8.71 0.22 -5.09
C ILE A 71 8.88 0.95 -6.42
N PRO A 72 9.74 1.94 -6.49
CA PRO A 72 9.92 2.67 -7.73
C PRO A 72 10.78 1.89 -8.71
N PHE A 73 10.62 2.21 -9.97
CA PHE A 73 11.45 1.65 -10.99
C PHE A 73 12.81 2.33 -10.92
N ILE A 74 13.84 1.57 -10.78
CA ILE A 74 15.17 2.12 -10.70
C ILE A 74 15.82 1.92 -12.04
N SER A 75 15.94 3.00 -12.79
CA SER A 75 16.63 2.87 -14.04
C SER A 75 18.08 2.85 -13.66
N GLY A 76 18.70 1.85 -14.09
CA GLY A 76 20.02 1.62 -13.72
C GLY A 76 20.94 2.67 -14.13
N GLY A 77 21.37 3.29 -13.71
CA GLY A 77 22.23 4.34 -14.16
C GLY A 77 23.42 4.24 -13.46
#